data_67166cc07d7fa45a203b53a2627b2cfc
#
_entry.id   67166cc07d7fa45a203b53a2627b2cfc
#
_cell.length_a   1.000
_cell.length_b   1.000
_cell.length_c   1.000
_cell.angle_alpha   90.00
_cell.angle_beta   90.00
_cell.angle_gamma   90.00
#
_symmetry.space_group_name_H-M   'P 1'
#
loop_
_entity.id
_entity.type
_entity.pdbx_description
1 polymer ?
#
loop_
_entity_poly.entity_id
_entity_poly.type
_entity_poly.pdbx_seq_one_letter_code
_entity_poly.pdbx_strand_id
1 'polypeptide(L)'
;MPTEADTCRTLVLPKLYAAGWTDEQIAEQCTFTAGRIVVQGTKATRRKGKRADYLLRYTRDKVLAVIEAKVEYKKPADGLQQAIDYAQILGLKFAYSTNGHGIIEFDLITGKETELDGFPTPAALWSRLRAGENLKDDAQAERILTPLNLTTGKIPMNSPRAWTGGANAKKT
;
A
#
# COMPACT_ATOMS: atom_id res chain seq x y z
N MET A 1 -13.15 27.46 -0.27
CA MET A 1 -12.64 26.58 -1.33
C MET A 1 -12.51 25.16 -0.77
N PRO A 2 -12.99 24.12 -1.47
CA PRO A 2 -12.84 22.77 -1.00
C PRO A 2 -11.37 22.40 -0.86
N THR A 3 -11.05 21.69 0.21
CA THR A 3 -9.70 21.20 0.49
C THR A 3 -9.53 19.80 -0.12
N GLU A 4 -8.28 19.30 -0.14
CA GLU A 4 -7.98 17.93 -0.55
C GLU A 4 -8.70 16.91 0.36
N ALA A 5 -8.80 17.20 1.66
CA ALA A 5 -9.56 16.38 2.61
C ALA A 5 -11.08 16.36 2.31
N ASP A 6 -11.64 17.49 1.85
CA ASP A 6 -13.05 17.54 1.43
C ASP A 6 -13.25 16.69 0.18
N THR A 7 -12.36 16.79 -0.82
CA THR A 7 -12.40 15.96 -2.03
C THR A 7 -12.34 14.48 -1.68
N CYS A 8 -11.43 14.10 -0.78
CA CYS A 8 -11.31 12.72 -0.29
C CYS A 8 -12.62 12.20 0.28
N ARG A 9 -13.22 12.95 1.20
CA ARG A 9 -14.41 12.53 1.94
C ARG A 9 -15.68 12.55 1.07
N THR A 10 -15.86 13.58 0.26
CA THR A 10 -17.11 13.81 -0.45
C THR A 10 -17.17 13.17 -1.83
N LEU A 11 -16.04 12.98 -2.49
CA LEU A 11 -15.99 12.50 -3.86
C LEU A 11 -15.26 11.15 -4.00
N VAL A 12 -14.15 10.93 -3.30
CA VAL A 12 -13.34 9.70 -3.47
C VAL A 12 -13.93 8.53 -2.69
N LEU A 13 -14.19 8.70 -1.39
CA LEU A 13 -14.77 7.63 -0.54
C LEU A 13 -16.07 7.04 -1.09
N PRO A 14 -17.07 7.84 -1.52
CA PRO A 14 -18.29 7.29 -2.09
C PRO A 14 -18.06 6.44 -3.34
N LYS A 15 -17.09 6.80 -4.17
CA LYS A 15 -16.71 6.01 -5.35
C LYS A 15 -16.02 4.69 -4.98
N LEU A 16 -15.24 4.66 -3.91
CA LEU A 16 -14.67 3.43 -3.39
C LEU A 16 -15.74 2.49 -2.84
N TYR A 17 -16.70 3.01 -2.07
CA TYR A 17 -17.84 2.20 -1.59
C TYR A 17 -18.70 1.68 -2.74
N ALA A 18 -18.96 2.50 -3.76
CA ALA A 18 -19.68 2.07 -4.97
C ALA A 18 -18.95 0.95 -5.74
N ALA A 19 -17.63 0.90 -5.67
CA ALA A 19 -16.81 -0.17 -6.23
C ALA A 19 -16.72 -1.42 -5.34
N GLY A 20 -17.37 -1.41 -4.16
CA GLY A 20 -17.43 -2.55 -3.24
C GLY A 20 -16.32 -2.62 -2.20
N TRP A 21 -15.52 -1.56 -2.04
CA TRP A 21 -14.55 -1.46 -0.95
C TRP A 21 -15.25 -1.18 0.38
N THR A 22 -14.78 -1.81 1.45
CA THR A 22 -15.31 -1.64 2.82
C THR A 22 -14.35 -0.79 3.66
N ASP A 23 -14.84 -0.28 4.80
CA ASP A 23 -14.02 0.49 5.75
C ASP A 23 -12.78 -0.27 6.23
N GLU A 24 -12.89 -1.59 6.39
CA GLU A 24 -11.75 -2.43 6.79
C GLU A 24 -10.68 -2.53 5.70
N GLN A 25 -11.07 -2.36 4.45
CA GLN A 25 -10.21 -2.44 3.28
C GLN A 25 -9.61 -1.09 2.88
N ILE A 26 -10.20 0.02 3.36
CA ILE A 26 -9.74 1.39 3.09
C ILE A 26 -8.97 1.90 4.30
N ALA A 27 -7.67 2.13 4.14
CA ALA A 27 -6.86 2.77 5.17
C ALA A 27 -6.56 4.20 4.76
N GLU A 28 -7.02 5.16 5.58
CA GLU A 28 -6.89 6.59 5.31
C GLU A 28 -5.62 7.18 5.93
N GLN A 29 -5.05 8.18 5.27
CA GLN A 29 -3.94 9.00 5.79
C GLN A 29 -2.76 8.19 6.34
N CYS A 30 -2.35 7.17 5.61
CA CYS A 30 -1.32 6.23 6.03
C CYS A 30 0.08 6.84 5.94
N THR A 31 0.76 6.96 7.07
CA THR A 31 2.15 7.42 7.13
C THR A 31 3.10 6.23 7.01
N PHE A 32 4.09 6.35 6.13
CA PHE A 32 5.14 5.34 5.94
C PHE A 32 6.50 6.01 5.73
N THR A 33 7.56 5.26 5.97
CA THR A 33 8.93 5.70 5.72
C THR A 33 9.57 4.81 4.68
N ALA A 34 10.42 5.38 3.83
CA ALA A 34 11.14 4.65 2.79
C ALA A 34 12.23 3.71 3.35
N GLY A 35 11.97 2.99 4.41
CA GLY A 35 12.73 1.84 4.95
C GLY A 35 14.26 1.95 5.08
N ARG A 36 14.89 3.02 4.63
CA ARG A 36 16.34 3.21 4.70
C ARG A 36 16.72 4.19 5.80
N ILE A 37 17.37 3.67 6.83
CA ILE A 37 18.18 4.48 7.73
C ILE A 37 19.46 4.85 6.97
N VAL A 38 19.62 6.11 6.62
CA VAL A 38 20.88 6.60 6.02
C VAL A 38 21.81 6.92 7.18
N VAL A 39 22.84 6.10 7.36
CA VAL A 39 23.93 6.36 8.31
C VAL A 39 25.00 7.16 7.57
N GLN A 40 25.17 8.42 7.95
CA GLN A 40 26.24 9.27 7.44
C GLN A 40 27.15 9.65 8.63
N GLY A 41 28.27 8.97 8.76
CA GLY A 41 29.17 9.08 9.91
C GLY A 41 28.51 8.54 11.20
N THR A 42 28.55 9.31 12.27
CA THR A 42 27.94 8.96 13.57
C THR A 42 26.47 9.39 13.71
N LYS A 43 25.89 10.02 12.69
CA LYS A 43 24.49 10.49 12.72
C LYS A 43 23.60 9.58 11.86
N ALA A 44 22.65 8.92 12.52
CA ALA A 44 21.52 8.24 11.85
C ALA A 44 20.40 9.25 11.62
N THR A 45 20.11 9.55 10.34
CA THR A 45 19.00 10.44 10.00
C THR A 45 17.83 9.60 9.46
N ARG A 46 16.69 9.67 10.13
CA ARG A 46 15.44 9.11 9.61
C ARG A 46 14.93 10.00 8.49
N ARG A 47 14.67 9.44 7.32
CA ARG A 47 13.98 10.20 6.25
C ARG A 47 12.61 10.63 6.72
N LYS A 48 12.20 11.85 6.33
CA LYS A 48 10.88 12.41 6.61
C LYS A 48 9.80 11.43 6.14
N GLY A 49 8.85 11.10 7.02
CA GLY A 49 7.73 10.22 6.67
C GLY A 49 6.94 10.80 5.49
N LYS A 50 6.47 9.93 4.61
CA LYS A 50 5.52 10.22 3.55
C LYS A 50 4.14 9.79 4.01
N ARG A 51 3.09 10.40 3.48
CA ARG A 51 1.70 10.08 3.83
C ARG A 51 0.89 9.91 2.55
N ALA A 52 0.28 8.75 2.39
CA ALA A 52 -0.67 8.48 1.33
C ALA A 52 -2.08 8.79 1.80
N ASP A 53 -2.94 9.29 0.91
CA ASP A 53 -4.33 9.58 1.25
C ASP A 53 -5.11 8.30 1.53
N TYR A 54 -4.97 7.30 0.67
CA TYR A 54 -5.57 5.98 0.89
C TYR A 54 -4.65 4.85 0.50
N LEU A 55 -4.74 3.75 1.26
CA LEU A 55 -4.23 2.44 0.88
C LEU A 55 -5.41 1.47 0.78
N LEU A 56 -5.51 0.79 -0.34
CA LEU A 56 -6.54 -0.24 -0.57
C LEU A 56 -5.99 -1.61 -0.21
N ARG A 57 -6.73 -2.34 0.63
CA ARG A 57 -6.35 -3.66 1.14
C ARG A 57 -7.33 -4.72 0.66
N TYR A 58 -6.82 -5.86 0.23
CA TYR A 58 -7.66 -7.03 -0.01
C TYR A 58 -8.07 -7.68 1.30
N THR A 59 -7.09 -7.89 2.17
CA THR A 59 -7.27 -8.27 3.57
C THR A 59 -6.46 -7.32 4.45
N ARG A 60 -6.61 -7.42 5.77
CA ARG A 60 -5.95 -6.54 6.74
C ARG A 60 -4.43 -6.42 6.50
N ASP A 61 -3.80 -7.52 6.09
CA ASP A 61 -2.35 -7.62 5.93
C ASP A 61 -1.88 -7.50 4.47
N LYS A 62 -2.81 -7.37 3.50
CA LYS A 62 -2.50 -7.31 2.08
C LYS A 62 -2.94 -6.01 1.45
N VAL A 63 -2.00 -5.10 1.30
CA VAL A 63 -2.21 -3.85 0.56
C VAL A 63 -2.05 -4.12 -0.94
N LEU A 64 -3.03 -3.69 -1.73
CA LEU A 64 -3.03 -3.85 -3.18
C LEU A 64 -2.60 -2.59 -3.91
N ALA A 65 -3.06 -1.42 -3.44
CA ALA A 65 -2.92 -0.17 -4.16
C ALA A 65 -2.78 1.03 -3.23
N VAL A 66 -2.24 2.10 -3.78
CA VAL A 66 -2.20 3.42 -3.18
C VAL A 66 -3.02 4.39 -4.01
N ILE A 67 -3.71 5.31 -3.35
CA ILE A 67 -4.44 6.41 -3.99
C ILE A 67 -3.91 7.73 -3.45
N GLU A 68 -3.62 8.63 -4.36
CA GLU A 68 -3.32 10.03 -4.09
C GLU A 68 -4.46 10.89 -4.62
N ALA A 69 -5.07 11.67 -3.76
CA ALA A 69 -6.13 12.60 -4.13
C ALA A 69 -5.59 14.01 -4.32
N LYS A 70 -6.18 14.74 -5.23
CA LYS A 70 -5.93 16.17 -5.43
C LYS A 70 -7.23 16.94 -5.29
N VAL A 71 -7.12 18.22 -4.99
CA VAL A 71 -8.29 19.09 -4.91
C VAL A 71 -9.06 19.07 -6.23
N GLU A 72 -10.38 19.22 -6.13
CA GLU A 72 -11.35 19.09 -7.21
C GLU A 72 -10.99 19.88 -8.49
N TYR A 73 -10.43 21.07 -8.35
CA TYR A 73 -10.08 21.93 -9.49
C TYR A 73 -8.73 21.60 -10.17
N LYS A 74 -7.97 20.65 -9.64
CA LYS A 74 -6.75 20.12 -10.29
C LYS A 74 -7.07 19.01 -11.26
N LYS A 75 -6.09 18.67 -12.12
CA LYS A 75 -6.25 17.54 -13.02
C LYS A 75 -6.12 16.23 -12.24
N PRO A 76 -6.87 15.18 -12.61
CA PRO A 76 -6.75 13.87 -11.98
C PRO A 76 -5.34 13.29 -12.01
N ALA A 77 -4.57 13.60 -13.05
CA ALA A 77 -3.20 13.12 -13.22
C ALA A 77 -2.15 13.85 -12.36
N ASP A 78 -2.47 14.99 -11.75
CA ASP A 78 -1.47 15.80 -11.01
C ASP A 78 -0.85 15.09 -9.80
N GLY A 79 -1.51 14.07 -9.26
CA GLY A 79 -1.00 13.22 -8.18
C GLY A 79 -0.36 11.92 -8.63
N LEU A 80 -0.38 11.61 -9.92
CA LEU A 80 -0.01 10.28 -10.42
C LEU A 80 1.44 9.92 -10.11
N GLN A 81 2.39 10.81 -10.38
CA GLN A 81 3.81 10.54 -10.09
C GLN A 81 4.04 10.30 -8.59
N GLN A 82 3.36 11.05 -7.74
CA GLN A 82 3.42 10.85 -6.29
C GLN A 82 2.87 9.47 -5.88
N ALA A 83 1.75 9.06 -6.47
CA ALA A 83 1.17 7.74 -6.25
C ALA A 83 2.10 6.61 -6.72
N ILE A 84 2.74 6.76 -7.89
CA ILE A 84 3.73 5.81 -8.42
C ILE A 84 4.93 5.68 -7.47
N ASP A 85 5.49 6.80 -7.04
CA ASP A 85 6.61 6.82 -6.08
C ASP A 85 6.24 6.10 -4.77
N TYR A 86 5.03 6.30 -4.30
CA TYR A 86 4.52 5.65 -3.09
C TYR A 86 4.33 4.15 -3.30
N ALA A 87 3.75 3.75 -4.43
CA ALA A 87 3.60 2.34 -4.79
C ALA A 87 4.96 1.63 -4.85
N GLN A 88 5.96 2.24 -5.45
CA GLN A 88 7.32 1.69 -5.52
C GLN A 88 7.96 1.53 -4.14
N ILE A 89 7.83 2.53 -3.27
CA ILE A 89 8.35 2.48 -1.90
C ILE A 89 7.67 1.36 -1.10
N LEU A 90 6.37 1.18 -1.28
CA LEU A 90 5.55 0.19 -0.57
C LEU A 90 5.55 -1.19 -1.24
N GLY A 91 6.17 -1.34 -2.42
CA GLY A 91 6.17 -2.58 -3.19
C GLY A 91 4.81 -2.94 -3.80
N LEU A 92 3.94 -1.94 -4.02
CA LEU A 92 2.61 -2.12 -4.58
C LEU A 92 2.65 -2.11 -6.11
N LYS A 93 1.65 -2.73 -6.73
CA LYS A 93 1.57 -2.88 -8.18
C LYS A 93 0.56 -1.94 -8.84
N PHE A 94 -0.30 -1.29 -8.06
CA PHE A 94 -1.30 -0.37 -8.57
C PHE A 94 -1.22 0.97 -7.86
N ALA A 95 -1.19 2.04 -8.64
CA ALA A 95 -1.18 3.42 -8.17
C ALA A 95 -2.34 4.18 -8.83
N TYR A 96 -3.07 4.94 -8.03
CA TYR A 96 -4.19 5.75 -8.51
C TYR A 96 -3.97 7.21 -8.15
N SER A 97 -4.35 8.08 -9.07
CA SER A 97 -4.51 9.51 -8.81
C SER A 97 -5.91 9.96 -9.18
N THR A 98 -6.50 10.82 -8.37
CA THR A 98 -7.85 11.31 -8.60
C THR A 98 -8.03 12.72 -8.06
N ASN A 99 -8.94 13.49 -8.68
CA ASN A 99 -9.45 14.75 -8.14
C ASN A 99 -10.93 14.62 -7.69
N GLY A 100 -11.40 13.37 -7.56
CA GLY A 100 -12.79 13.07 -7.22
C GLY A 100 -13.71 12.92 -8.43
N HIS A 101 -13.40 13.51 -9.57
CA HIS A 101 -14.17 13.39 -10.83
C HIS A 101 -13.53 12.38 -11.77
N GLY A 102 -12.26 12.55 -12.12
CA GLY A 102 -11.50 11.61 -12.93
C GLY A 102 -10.60 10.72 -12.08
N ILE A 103 -10.30 9.54 -12.59
CA ILE A 103 -9.42 8.56 -11.95
C ILE A 103 -8.40 8.11 -12.98
N ILE A 104 -7.11 8.23 -12.65
CA ILE A 104 -6.01 7.71 -13.44
C ILE A 104 -5.38 6.56 -12.70
N GLU A 105 -5.26 5.41 -13.36
CA GLU A 105 -4.54 4.25 -12.86
C GLU A 105 -3.17 4.16 -13.52
N PHE A 106 -2.15 3.83 -12.77
CA PHE A 106 -0.89 3.32 -13.28
C PHE A 106 -0.67 1.89 -12.78
N ASP A 107 -0.62 0.96 -13.74
CA ASP A 107 -0.34 -0.45 -13.49
C ASP A 107 1.17 -0.67 -13.60
N LEU A 108 1.84 -0.91 -12.46
CA LEU A 108 3.28 -1.13 -12.41
C LEU A 108 3.70 -2.50 -12.95
N ILE A 109 2.76 -3.43 -13.13
CA ILE A 109 3.06 -4.74 -13.75
C ILE A 109 3.27 -4.57 -15.24
N THR A 110 2.38 -3.81 -15.89
CA THR A 110 2.38 -3.60 -17.33
C THR A 110 3.06 -2.30 -17.77
N GLY A 111 3.29 -1.38 -16.83
CA GLY A 111 3.78 -0.03 -17.10
C GLY A 111 2.76 0.87 -17.80
N LYS A 112 1.47 0.53 -17.76
CA LYS A 112 0.41 1.22 -18.50
C LYS A 112 -0.33 2.22 -17.62
N GLU A 113 -0.54 3.42 -18.16
CA GLU A 113 -1.45 4.43 -17.63
C GLU A 113 -2.82 4.28 -18.30
N THR A 114 -3.89 4.36 -17.51
CA THR A 114 -5.26 4.23 -18.00
C THR A 114 -6.19 5.17 -17.23
N GLU A 115 -7.03 5.90 -17.95
CA GLU A 115 -8.12 6.64 -17.36
C GLU A 115 -9.31 5.71 -17.09
N LEU A 116 -9.92 5.83 -15.92
CA LEU A 116 -10.99 4.96 -15.46
C LEU A 116 -12.23 5.77 -15.11
N ASP A 117 -13.42 5.20 -15.40
CA ASP A 117 -14.70 5.78 -14.99
C ASP A 117 -15.02 5.49 -13.51
N GLY A 118 -14.41 4.46 -12.93
CA GLY A 118 -14.59 4.04 -11.55
C GLY A 118 -13.43 3.18 -11.04
N PHE A 119 -13.31 3.05 -9.73
CA PHE A 119 -12.31 2.16 -9.14
C PHE A 119 -12.65 0.70 -9.41
N PRO A 120 -11.66 -0.17 -9.64
CA PRO A 120 -11.90 -1.61 -9.73
C PRO A 120 -12.36 -2.18 -8.39
N THR A 121 -13.10 -3.27 -8.44
CA THR A 121 -13.51 -4.00 -7.21
C THR A 121 -12.30 -4.64 -6.53
N PRO A 122 -12.37 -4.92 -5.21
CA PRO A 122 -11.31 -5.65 -4.51
C PRO A 122 -10.92 -6.97 -5.18
N ALA A 123 -11.93 -7.75 -5.59
CA ALA A 123 -11.72 -9.04 -6.26
C ALA A 123 -11.07 -8.91 -7.65
N ALA A 124 -11.47 -7.90 -8.43
CA ALA A 124 -10.88 -7.65 -9.74
C ALA A 124 -9.41 -7.27 -9.62
N LEU A 125 -9.09 -6.39 -8.67
CA LEU A 125 -7.71 -5.94 -8.44
C LEU A 125 -6.82 -7.08 -7.92
N TRP A 126 -7.35 -7.91 -7.03
CA TRP A 126 -6.68 -9.11 -6.54
C TRP A 126 -6.40 -10.11 -7.66
N SER A 127 -7.37 -10.37 -8.52
CA SER A 127 -7.21 -11.27 -9.68
C SER A 127 -6.14 -10.76 -10.65
N ARG A 128 -6.10 -9.45 -10.92
CA ARG A 128 -5.08 -8.83 -11.76
C ARG A 128 -3.69 -8.97 -11.16
N LEU A 129 -3.56 -8.77 -9.85
CA LEU A 129 -2.29 -8.94 -9.15
C LEU A 129 -1.79 -10.38 -9.25
N ARG A 130 -2.65 -11.36 -8.99
CA ARG A 130 -2.31 -12.78 -9.09
C ARG A 130 -1.85 -13.17 -10.49
N ALA A 131 -2.57 -12.73 -11.50
CA ALA A 131 -2.22 -12.99 -12.90
C ALA A 131 -0.86 -12.35 -13.27
N GLY A 132 -0.62 -11.12 -12.86
CA GLY A 132 0.61 -10.40 -13.14
C GLY A 132 1.85 -10.96 -12.43
N GLU A 133 1.69 -11.51 -11.24
CA GLU A 133 2.77 -12.13 -10.47
C GLU A 133 2.87 -13.66 -10.69
N ASN A 134 2.09 -14.22 -11.61
CA ASN A 134 2.02 -15.67 -11.90
C ASN A 134 1.74 -16.55 -10.67
N LEU A 135 0.94 -16.04 -9.73
CA LEU A 135 0.58 -16.75 -8.51
C LEU A 135 -0.57 -17.70 -8.77
N LYS A 136 -0.28 -18.99 -8.78
CA LYS A 136 -1.26 -20.04 -9.13
C LYS A 136 -2.23 -20.38 -8.01
N ASP A 137 -1.89 -20.00 -6.78
CA ASP A 137 -2.64 -20.42 -5.58
C ASP A 137 -2.66 -19.28 -4.55
N ASP A 138 -3.80 -19.16 -3.85
CA ASP A 138 -4.00 -18.12 -2.84
C ASP A 138 -3.02 -18.21 -1.69
N ALA A 139 -2.63 -19.43 -1.29
CA ALA A 139 -1.68 -19.64 -0.20
C ALA A 139 -0.25 -19.17 -0.57
N GLN A 140 0.16 -19.34 -1.83
CA GLN A 140 1.42 -18.78 -2.32
C GLN A 140 1.35 -17.26 -2.42
N ALA A 141 0.24 -16.74 -2.92
CA ALA A 141 -0.01 -15.30 -2.97
C ALA A 141 0.07 -14.69 -1.57
N GLU A 142 -0.49 -15.35 -0.58
CA GLU A 142 -0.43 -14.93 0.82
C GLU A 142 0.98 -14.82 1.38
N ARG A 143 1.83 -15.75 1.06
CA ARG A 143 3.22 -15.78 1.54
C ARG A 143 4.11 -14.73 0.88
N ILE A 144 3.92 -14.51 -0.42
CA ILE A 144 4.80 -13.64 -1.23
C ILE A 144 4.38 -12.17 -1.12
N LEU A 145 3.07 -11.91 -0.99
CA LEU A 145 2.50 -10.57 -0.99
C LEU A 145 2.28 -10.00 0.42
N THR A 146 2.67 -10.72 1.46
CA THR A 146 2.63 -10.15 2.82
C THR A 146 3.70 -9.07 2.91
N PRO A 147 3.32 -7.77 2.98
CA PRO A 147 4.31 -6.71 3.09
C PRO A 147 5.07 -6.87 4.40
N LEU A 148 6.38 -6.76 4.32
CA LEU A 148 7.22 -6.61 5.49
C LEU A 148 6.74 -5.38 6.28
N ASN A 149 5.93 -5.64 7.31
CA ASN A 149 5.54 -4.71 8.39
C ASN A 149 5.31 -3.25 7.99
N LEU A 150 4.12 -2.95 7.51
CA LEU A 150 3.56 -1.59 7.54
C LEU A 150 3.00 -1.21 8.93
N THR A 151 3.25 -2.02 9.95
CA THR A 151 2.85 -1.71 11.32
C THR A 151 3.92 -0.89 12.00
N THR A 152 3.56 0.33 12.33
CA THR A 152 4.07 1.09 13.48
C THR A 152 4.76 0.19 14.52
N GLY A 153 6.08 0.11 14.49
CA GLY A 153 6.98 -0.06 15.62
C GLY A 153 6.71 -1.12 16.70
N LYS A 154 5.87 -2.13 16.47
CA LYS A 154 5.75 -3.29 17.36
C LYS A 154 6.01 -4.55 16.59
N ILE A 155 7.19 -5.10 16.77
CA ILE A 155 7.53 -6.48 16.43
C ILE A 155 6.55 -7.36 17.22
N PRO A 156 5.76 -8.26 16.59
CA PRO A 156 5.01 -9.24 17.37
C PRO A 156 6.01 -10.16 18.06
N MET A 157 6.04 -10.09 19.38
CA MET A 157 6.72 -11.07 20.23
C MET A 157 5.94 -12.38 20.16
N ASN A 158 6.04 -13.11 19.06
CA ASN A 158 5.68 -14.52 19.02
C ASN A 158 6.35 -15.19 17.81
N SER A 159 7.66 -15.31 17.90
CA SER A 159 8.39 -16.37 17.20
C SER A 159 8.73 -17.42 18.23
N PRO A 160 8.26 -18.66 18.13
CA PRO A 160 8.79 -19.72 18.96
C PRO A 160 10.21 -20.02 18.47
N ARG A 161 11.20 -19.38 19.08
CA ARG A 161 12.57 -19.87 19.00
C ARG A 161 12.61 -21.13 19.81
N ALA A 162 12.61 -22.25 19.15
CA ALA A 162 13.07 -23.49 19.72
C ALA A 162 14.55 -23.32 20.06
N TRP A 163 14.82 -22.96 21.28
CA TRP A 163 16.14 -23.09 21.89
C TRP A 163 16.33 -24.58 22.21
N THR A 164 16.96 -25.30 21.33
CA THR A 164 17.58 -26.55 21.70
C THR A 164 18.86 -26.24 22.43
N GLY A 165 18.78 -26.19 23.75
CA GLY A 165 19.93 -26.08 24.61
C GLY A 165 20.79 -27.32 24.50
N GLY A 166 21.99 -27.18 23.99
CA GLY A 166 23.02 -28.19 24.03
C GLY A 166 23.42 -28.47 25.48
N ALA A 167 23.16 -29.68 25.92
CA ALA A 167 23.62 -30.19 27.20
C ALA A 167 25.16 -30.30 27.19
N ASN A 168 25.77 -29.53 28.07
CA ASN A 168 27.19 -29.59 28.33
C ASN A 168 27.45 -30.76 29.32
N ALA A 169 27.88 -31.91 28.83
CA ALA A 169 28.32 -32.99 29.68
C ALA A 169 29.75 -32.70 30.17
N LYS A 170 29.87 -32.37 31.46
CA LYS A 170 31.15 -32.40 32.14
C LYS A 170 31.53 -33.86 32.39
N LYS A 171 32.66 -34.25 31.88
CA LYS A 171 33.41 -35.44 32.33
C LYS A 171 34.18 -35.12 33.61
N THR A 172 34.04 -36.00 34.54
CA THR A 172 34.96 -36.22 35.64
C THR A 172 36.31 -36.66 35.14
#